data_f16178f937f29a7a28529c404f34f35f
#
_entry.id   f16178f937f29a7a28529c404f34f35f
#
_cell.length_a   1.000
_cell.length_b   1.000
_cell.length_c   1.000
_cell.angle_alpha   90.00
_cell.angle_beta   90.00
_cell.angle_gamma   90.00
#
_symmetry.space_group_name_H-M   'P 1'
#
loop_
_entity.id
_entity.type
_entity.pdbx_description
1 polymer ?
#
loop_
_entity_poly.entity_id
_entity_poly.type
_entity_poly.pdbx_seq_one_letter_code
_entity_poly.pdbx_strand_id
1 'polypeptide(L)'
;MAGSWAAGRLRRSFAGIAVVMAALVVPAGPVQARATIFRITDSHTETFTGPLEGCLPEDLVGTGTLTETSTGRVVDTGGRVFIVKFVNDFDFHMTFPDGRYVQSGLNRDLFTLVANPPHYVQHVVTQDLRTIYAADGTPTGTLSIHAGFHVTFTDLDEDGDPDPDEISAEFQHFRLRCG
;
A
#
# COMPACT_ATOMS: atom_id res chain seq x y z
N MET A 1 -3.45 -21.23 2.78
CA MET A 1 -4.51 -20.23 3.00
C MET A 1 -3.96 -18.82 3.27
N ALA A 2 -2.81 -18.46 2.71
CA ALA A 2 -2.09 -17.18 2.96
C ALA A 2 -2.59 -15.97 2.15
N GLY A 3 -3.65 -16.11 1.36
CA GLY A 3 -4.02 -15.09 0.36
C GLY A 3 -4.90 -13.93 0.85
N SER A 4 -5.54 -14.05 2.00
CA SER A 4 -6.66 -13.14 2.35
C SER A 4 -6.23 -11.79 2.93
N TRP A 5 -5.12 -11.73 3.66
CA TRP A 5 -4.69 -10.51 4.35
C TRP A 5 -3.95 -9.50 3.46
N ALA A 6 -3.12 -9.99 2.55
CA ALA A 6 -2.43 -9.11 1.60
C ALA A 6 -3.42 -8.44 0.64
N ALA A 7 -4.42 -9.20 0.15
CA ALA A 7 -5.46 -8.68 -0.72
C ALA A 7 -6.36 -7.62 -0.05
N GLY A 8 -6.66 -7.80 1.26
CA GLY A 8 -7.48 -6.84 2.00
C GLY A 8 -6.79 -5.50 2.24
N ARG A 9 -5.47 -5.48 2.41
CA ARG A 9 -4.71 -4.23 2.56
C ARG A 9 -4.52 -3.50 1.24
N LEU A 10 -4.24 -4.23 0.16
CA LEU A 10 -4.21 -3.61 -1.16
C LEU A 10 -5.53 -2.87 -1.45
N ARG A 11 -6.69 -3.52 -1.26
CA ARG A 11 -7.99 -2.89 -1.51
C ARG A 11 -8.23 -1.61 -0.71
N ARG A 12 -7.75 -1.52 0.56
CA ARG A 12 -7.95 -0.32 1.38
C ARG A 12 -7.06 0.85 0.96
N SER A 13 -5.84 0.58 0.49
CA SER A 13 -4.96 1.61 -0.05
C SER A 13 -5.53 2.24 -1.34
N PHE A 14 -6.32 1.49 -2.10
CA PHE A 14 -6.98 2.00 -3.31
C PHE A 14 -8.13 2.97 -3.01
N ALA A 15 -8.90 2.75 -1.95
CA ALA A 15 -10.02 3.63 -1.61
C ALA A 15 -9.56 5.09 -1.33
N GLY A 16 -8.36 5.27 -0.79
CA GLY A 16 -7.77 6.61 -0.59
C GLY A 16 -7.36 7.29 -1.90
N ILE A 17 -6.98 6.53 -2.92
CA ILE A 17 -6.50 7.05 -4.19
C ILE A 17 -7.67 7.45 -5.11
N ALA A 18 -8.76 6.70 -5.08
CA ALA A 18 -9.98 7.01 -5.84
C ALA A 18 -10.54 8.40 -5.48
N VAL A 19 -10.50 8.80 -4.20
CA VAL A 19 -10.93 10.12 -3.74
C VAL A 19 -10.07 11.24 -4.32
N VAL A 20 -8.77 11.01 -4.55
CA VAL A 20 -7.86 12.00 -5.14
C VAL A 20 -8.10 12.15 -6.64
N MET A 21 -8.47 11.08 -7.34
CA MET A 21 -8.73 11.12 -8.78
C MET A 21 -10.04 11.85 -9.11
N ALA A 22 -11.07 11.74 -8.28
CA ALA A 22 -12.35 12.44 -8.48
C ALA A 22 -12.24 13.97 -8.35
N ALA A 23 -11.21 14.48 -7.66
CA ALA A 23 -10.98 15.93 -7.51
C ALA A 23 -10.26 16.57 -8.71
N LEU A 24 -9.76 15.78 -9.67
CA LEU A 24 -8.95 16.24 -10.80
C LEU A 24 -9.75 16.47 -12.10
N VAL A 25 -11.08 16.45 -12.05
CA VAL A 25 -11.91 16.83 -13.22
C VAL A 25 -11.82 18.34 -13.43
N VAL A 26 -10.77 18.78 -14.12
CA VAL A 26 -10.59 20.15 -14.55
C VAL A 26 -11.29 20.33 -15.90
N PRO A 27 -12.16 21.35 -16.08
CA PRO A 27 -12.83 21.59 -17.35
C PRO A 27 -11.81 21.89 -18.45
N ALA A 28 -11.96 21.21 -19.59
CA ALA A 28 -11.09 21.34 -20.75
C ALA A 28 -11.24 22.71 -21.43
N GLY A 29 -10.31 23.63 -21.12
CA GLY A 29 -10.05 24.82 -21.91
C GLY A 29 -8.77 24.62 -22.77
N PRO A 30 -8.54 25.39 -23.84
CA PRO A 30 -7.32 25.31 -24.62
C PRO A 30 -6.14 25.86 -23.81
N VAL A 31 -5.45 25.00 -23.09
CA VAL A 31 -4.32 25.36 -22.24
C VAL A 31 -3.03 24.83 -22.87
N GLN A 32 -2.05 25.73 -23.01
CA GLN A 32 -0.67 25.31 -23.26
C GLN A 32 -0.26 24.27 -22.20
N ALA A 33 0.14 23.10 -22.67
CA ALA A 33 0.47 21.94 -21.83
C ALA A 33 1.64 22.24 -20.89
N ARG A 34 1.38 22.82 -19.72
CA ARG A 34 2.32 22.91 -18.63
C ARG A 34 1.99 21.80 -17.64
N ALA A 35 2.98 20.96 -17.36
CA ALA A 35 2.83 19.96 -16.31
C ALA A 35 2.54 20.64 -14.97
N THR A 36 1.45 20.25 -14.34
CA THR A 36 1.05 20.72 -13.00
C THR A 36 1.42 19.64 -11.99
N ILE A 37 2.05 20.03 -10.88
CA ILE A 37 2.47 19.10 -9.83
C ILE A 37 1.68 19.42 -8.57
N PHE A 38 0.93 18.42 -8.10
CA PHE A 38 0.24 18.44 -6.81
C PHE A 38 1.02 17.60 -5.81
N ARG A 39 1.17 18.09 -4.59
CA ARG A 39 1.74 17.32 -3.48
C ARG A 39 0.65 17.00 -2.47
N ILE A 40 0.69 15.78 -1.98
CA ILE A 40 -0.29 15.25 -1.03
C ILE A 40 0.49 14.66 0.14
N THR A 41 0.03 14.95 1.35
CA THR A 41 0.50 14.28 2.57
C THR A 41 -0.72 13.95 3.40
N ASP A 42 -0.83 12.70 3.80
CA ASP A 42 -1.90 12.18 4.64
C ASP A 42 -1.32 11.26 5.71
N SER A 43 -1.97 11.15 6.86
CA SER A 43 -1.58 10.23 7.91
C SER A 43 -2.82 9.61 8.55
N HIS A 44 -2.80 8.30 8.67
CA HIS A 44 -3.87 7.50 9.23
C HIS A 44 -3.34 6.53 10.28
N THR A 45 -4.09 6.33 11.36
CA THR A 45 -3.78 5.34 12.39
C THR A 45 -4.95 4.41 12.59
N GLU A 46 -4.70 3.11 12.55
CA GLU A 46 -5.70 2.09 12.84
C GLU A 46 -5.25 1.17 13.98
N THR A 47 -6.22 0.66 14.74
CA THR A 47 -6.02 -0.37 15.76
C THR A 47 -6.61 -1.68 15.24
N PHE A 48 -5.91 -2.78 15.49
CA PHE A 48 -6.35 -4.11 15.05
C PHE A 48 -6.06 -5.15 16.12
N THR A 49 -6.76 -6.27 16.06
CA THR A 49 -6.54 -7.45 16.91
C THR A 49 -6.51 -8.67 16.02
N GLY A 50 -5.51 -9.52 16.21
CA GLY A 50 -5.34 -10.73 15.41
C GLY A 50 -4.00 -11.43 15.63
N PRO A 51 -3.79 -12.56 14.97
CA PRO A 51 -2.48 -13.22 14.94
C PRO A 51 -1.50 -12.44 14.07
N LEU A 52 -0.20 -12.55 14.38
CA LEU A 52 0.86 -12.15 13.46
C LEU A 52 1.25 -13.35 12.61
N GLU A 53 0.69 -13.44 11.44
CA GLU A 53 0.91 -14.59 10.55
C GLU A 53 2.39 -14.77 10.17
N GLY A 54 2.82 -16.00 10.16
CA GLY A 54 4.07 -16.48 9.57
C GLY A 54 5.23 -16.71 10.51
N CYS A 55 5.41 -15.94 11.60
CA CYS A 55 6.59 -16.04 12.47
C CYS A 55 6.28 -16.28 13.96
N LEU A 56 5.03 -16.22 14.34
CA LEU A 56 4.53 -16.55 15.67
C LEU A 56 3.47 -17.65 15.58
N PRO A 57 3.19 -18.39 16.65
CA PRO A 57 2.11 -19.36 16.68
C PRO A 57 0.78 -18.72 16.24
N GLU A 58 0.02 -19.42 15.39
CA GLU A 58 -1.24 -18.90 14.82
C GLU A 58 -2.34 -18.65 15.87
N ASP A 59 -2.26 -19.29 17.02
CA ASP A 59 -3.15 -19.11 18.16
C ASP A 59 -2.78 -17.91 19.05
N LEU A 60 -1.62 -17.31 18.80
CA LEU A 60 -1.17 -16.14 19.55
C LEU A 60 -1.77 -14.87 18.95
N VAL A 61 -2.82 -14.38 19.59
CA VAL A 61 -3.53 -13.16 19.20
C VAL A 61 -3.00 -11.95 19.97
N GLY A 62 -2.59 -10.93 19.29
CA GLY A 62 -2.16 -9.66 19.85
C GLY A 62 -3.05 -8.50 19.49
N THR A 63 -2.83 -7.36 20.13
CA THR A 63 -3.46 -6.07 19.80
C THR A 63 -2.39 -5.09 19.39
N GLY A 64 -2.62 -4.38 18.31
CA GLY A 64 -1.64 -3.50 17.74
C GLY A 64 -2.21 -2.23 17.12
N THR A 65 -1.29 -1.34 16.80
CA THR A 65 -1.54 -0.11 16.04
C THR A 65 -0.67 -0.10 14.78
N LEU A 66 -1.22 0.42 13.71
CA LEU A 66 -0.53 0.72 12.47
C LEU A 66 -0.77 2.18 12.15
N THR A 67 0.30 2.97 12.11
CA THR A 67 0.24 4.35 11.60
C THR A 67 0.86 4.37 10.22
N GLU A 68 0.10 4.79 9.23
CA GLU A 68 0.55 5.00 7.86
C GLU A 68 0.69 6.50 7.60
N THR A 69 1.82 6.90 7.03
CA THR A 69 2.04 8.26 6.55
C THR A 69 2.33 8.21 5.06
N SER A 70 1.39 8.73 4.27
CA SER A 70 1.47 8.78 2.82
C SER A 70 2.01 10.14 2.38
N THR A 71 3.06 10.14 1.58
CA THR A 71 3.58 11.32 0.93
C THR A 71 3.64 11.08 -0.57
N GLY A 72 2.98 11.93 -1.34
CA GLY A 72 2.86 11.71 -2.75
C GLY A 72 2.88 12.96 -3.61
N ARG A 73 2.96 12.70 -4.90
CA ARG A 73 2.77 13.72 -5.93
C ARG A 73 1.98 13.17 -7.09
N VAL A 74 1.12 14.03 -7.63
CA VAL A 74 0.44 13.82 -8.90
C VAL A 74 1.04 14.79 -9.90
N VAL A 75 1.43 14.29 -11.06
CA VAL A 75 1.91 15.09 -12.18
C VAL A 75 0.89 14.98 -13.29
N ASP A 76 0.16 16.07 -13.54
CA ASP A 76 -0.67 16.24 -14.71
C ASP A 76 0.19 16.82 -15.84
N THR A 77 0.31 16.12 -16.95
CA THR A 77 1.15 16.53 -18.08
C THR A 77 0.47 17.53 -19.02
N GLY A 78 -0.72 18.02 -18.65
CA GLY A 78 -1.54 18.94 -19.48
C GLY A 78 -2.21 18.25 -20.66
N GLY A 79 -2.24 16.93 -20.68
CA GLY A 79 -2.94 16.07 -21.62
C GLY A 79 -3.87 15.12 -20.88
N ARG A 80 -3.92 13.88 -21.37
CA ARG A 80 -4.68 12.80 -20.69
C ARG A 80 -3.81 11.92 -19.78
N VAL A 81 -2.52 12.24 -19.66
CA VAL A 81 -1.58 11.40 -18.90
C VAL A 81 -1.35 11.99 -17.53
N PHE A 82 -1.60 11.18 -16.51
CA PHE A 82 -1.30 11.48 -15.11
C PHE A 82 -0.25 10.50 -14.60
N ILE A 83 0.66 10.98 -13.76
CA ILE A 83 1.62 10.14 -13.06
C ILE A 83 1.43 10.39 -11.57
N VAL A 84 1.03 9.36 -10.86
CA VAL A 84 0.83 9.38 -9.41
C VAL A 84 1.95 8.57 -8.77
N LYS A 85 2.62 9.15 -7.79
CA LYS A 85 3.65 8.45 -7.00
C LYS A 85 3.41 8.71 -5.53
N PHE A 86 3.31 7.65 -4.75
CA PHE A 86 3.25 7.71 -3.30
C PHE A 86 4.39 6.92 -2.68
N VAL A 87 4.84 7.41 -1.55
CA VAL A 87 5.67 6.71 -0.57
C VAL A 87 4.86 6.64 0.70
N ASN A 88 4.57 5.44 1.15
CA ASN A 88 3.88 5.20 2.41
C ASN A 88 4.91 4.66 3.40
N ASP A 89 5.14 5.38 4.46
CA ASP A 89 5.94 4.94 5.60
C ASP A 89 5.00 4.43 6.70
N PHE A 90 5.28 3.25 7.25
CA PHE A 90 4.45 2.61 8.25
C PHE A 90 5.16 2.51 9.59
N ASP A 91 4.47 2.84 10.66
CA ASP A 91 4.85 2.53 12.03
C ASP A 91 3.88 1.48 12.60
N PHE A 92 4.42 0.30 12.93
CA PHE A 92 3.67 -0.84 13.42
C PHE A 92 4.14 -1.20 14.82
N HIS A 93 3.18 -1.34 15.73
CA HIS A 93 3.43 -1.85 17.07
C HIS A 93 2.32 -2.83 17.46
N MET A 94 2.68 -4.00 18.00
CA MET A 94 1.73 -5.03 18.42
C MET A 94 2.20 -5.68 19.70
N THR A 95 1.30 -5.89 20.65
CA THR A 95 1.56 -6.55 21.94
C THR A 95 0.75 -7.82 22.07
N PHE A 96 1.29 -8.80 22.79
CA PHE A 96 0.68 -10.10 23.03
C PHE A 96 0.43 -10.33 24.53
N PRO A 97 -0.53 -11.22 24.90
CA PRO A 97 -0.88 -11.49 26.29
C PRO A 97 0.27 -12.05 27.13
N ASP A 98 1.26 -12.70 26.51
CA ASP A 98 2.46 -13.24 27.16
C ASP A 98 3.58 -12.21 27.38
N GLY A 99 3.29 -10.94 27.06
CA GLY A 99 4.22 -9.81 27.20
C GLY A 99 5.17 -9.61 26.04
N ARG A 100 5.23 -10.52 25.07
CA ARG A 100 5.98 -10.29 23.82
C ARG A 100 5.39 -9.10 23.05
N TYR A 101 6.22 -8.46 22.26
CA TYR A 101 5.76 -7.42 21.36
C TYR A 101 6.53 -7.41 20.03
N VAL A 102 5.94 -6.80 19.03
CA VAL A 102 6.53 -6.64 17.72
C VAL A 102 6.50 -5.17 17.34
N GLN A 103 7.59 -4.69 16.83
CA GLN A 103 7.74 -3.30 16.41
C GLN A 103 8.32 -3.22 15.01
N SER A 104 7.86 -2.25 14.23
CA SER A 104 8.45 -1.99 12.93
C SER A 104 9.87 -1.44 13.05
N GLY A 105 10.69 -1.88 12.12
CA GLY A 105 11.93 -1.21 11.77
C GLY A 105 11.70 -0.29 10.57
N LEU A 106 12.22 -0.69 9.40
CA LEU A 106 11.97 0.02 8.15
C LEU A 106 10.76 -0.59 7.44
N ASN A 107 9.68 0.19 7.30
CA ASN A 107 8.47 -0.20 6.60
C ASN A 107 8.13 0.84 5.57
N ARG A 108 8.12 0.45 4.31
CA ARG A 108 7.88 1.37 3.21
C ARG A 108 7.16 0.70 2.05
N ASP A 109 6.12 1.34 1.57
CA ASP A 109 5.51 1.04 0.28
C ASP A 109 5.82 2.13 -0.73
N LEU A 110 6.14 1.70 -1.93
CA LEU A 110 6.27 2.57 -3.09
C LEU A 110 5.12 2.25 -4.04
N PHE A 111 4.30 3.23 -4.30
CA PHE A 111 3.21 3.15 -5.27
C PHE A 111 3.49 4.04 -6.47
N THR A 112 3.28 3.53 -7.67
CA THR A 112 3.32 4.31 -8.90
C THR A 112 2.14 3.93 -9.76
N LEU A 113 1.36 4.91 -10.20
CA LEU A 113 0.32 4.76 -11.21
C LEU A 113 0.64 5.68 -12.38
N VAL A 114 0.63 5.14 -13.58
CA VAL A 114 0.62 5.89 -14.83
C VAL A 114 -0.76 5.70 -15.43
N ALA A 115 -1.53 6.78 -15.49
CA ALA A 115 -2.88 6.80 -16.03
C ALA A 115 -2.87 7.55 -17.36
N ASN A 116 -3.33 6.89 -18.42
CA ASN A 116 -3.66 7.46 -19.73
C ASN A 116 -5.02 6.90 -20.12
N PRO A 117 -6.09 7.42 -19.51
CA PRO A 117 -7.41 6.82 -19.65
C PRO A 117 -7.78 6.52 -21.12
N PRO A 118 -8.33 5.34 -21.41
CA PRO A 118 -8.74 4.30 -20.45
C PRO A 118 -7.64 3.30 -20.03
N HIS A 119 -6.36 3.55 -20.33
CA HIS A 119 -5.25 2.63 -20.05
C HIS A 119 -4.47 3.04 -18.81
N TYR A 120 -4.19 2.06 -17.94
CA TYR A 120 -3.52 2.24 -16.67
C TYR A 120 -2.39 1.24 -16.46
N VAL A 121 -1.32 1.70 -15.84
CA VAL A 121 -0.23 0.85 -15.37
C VAL A 121 0.04 1.17 -13.91
N GLN A 122 -0.10 0.19 -13.05
CA GLN A 122 0.10 0.31 -11.61
C GLN A 122 1.25 -0.58 -11.15
N HIS A 123 2.06 -0.05 -10.25
CA HIS A 123 3.17 -0.77 -9.65
C HIS A 123 3.26 -0.44 -8.16
N VAL A 124 3.31 -1.47 -7.32
CA VAL A 124 3.48 -1.36 -5.87
C VAL A 124 4.65 -2.23 -5.44
N VAL A 125 5.50 -1.71 -4.58
CA VAL A 125 6.57 -2.48 -3.92
C VAL A 125 6.48 -2.23 -2.44
N THR A 126 6.32 -3.30 -1.67
CA THR A 126 6.27 -3.29 -0.21
C THR A 126 7.56 -3.85 0.36
N GLN A 127 8.14 -3.15 1.31
CA GLN A 127 9.22 -3.62 2.17
C GLN A 127 8.84 -3.38 3.63
N ASP A 128 8.73 -4.46 4.40
CA ASP A 128 8.35 -4.42 5.81
C ASP A 128 9.34 -5.29 6.60
N LEU A 129 10.03 -4.66 7.55
CA LEU A 129 10.93 -5.34 8.47
C LEU A 129 10.46 -5.06 9.91
N ARG A 130 10.14 -6.12 10.64
CA ARG A 130 9.70 -6.06 12.04
C ARG A 130 10.62 -6.86 12.92
N THR A 131 10.82 -6.37 14.13
CA THR A 131 11.56 -7.09 15.17
C THR A 131 10.58 -7.61 16.22
N ILE A 132 10.77 -8.86 16.62
CA ILE A 132 10.01 -9.55 17.66
C ILE A 132 10.84 -9.47 18.94
N TYR A 133 10.22 -9.03 20.01
CA TYR A 133 10.85 -8.87 21.32
C TYR A 133 10.19 -9.78 22.37
N ALA A 134 10.99 -10.30 23.29
CA ALA A 134 10.48 -10.87 24.53
C ALA A 134 9.93 -9.77 25.45
N ALA A 135 9.24 -10.17 26.53
CA ALA A 135 8.64 -9.25 27.50
C ALA A 135 9.67 -8.35 28.20
N ASP A 136 10.92 -8.78 28.29
CA ASP A 136 12.04 -8.02 28.86
C ASP A 136 12.72 -7.05 27.89
N GLY A 137 12.23 -6.98 26.66
CA GLY A 137 12.77 -6.14 25.59
C GLY A 137 13.92 -6.76 24.80
N THR A 138 14.27 -8.04 25.07
CA THR A 138 15.31 -8.74 24.32
C THR A 138 14.77 -9.10 22.91
N PRO A 139 15.46 -8.75 21.80
CA PRO A 139 15.05 -9.18 20.45
C PRO A 139 15.20 -10.70 20.34
N THR A 140 14.13 -11.35 19.88
CA THR A 140 14.04 -12.82 19.74
C THR A 140 13.87 -13.30 18.32
N GLY A 141 13.56 -12.39 17.39
CA GLY A 141 13.40 -12.74 15.99
C GLY A 141 13.08 -11.55 15.11
N THR A 142 13.00 -11.80 13.84
CA THR A 142 12.60 -10.82 12.84
C THR A 142 11.55 -11.38 11.88
N LEU A 143 10.68 -10.51 11.39
CA LEU A 143 9.76 -10.78 10.30
C LEU A 143 10.09 -9.82 9.17
N SER A 144 10.38 -10.37 7.99
CA SER A 144 10.60 -9.58 6.78
C SER A 144 9.56 -9.93 5.74
N ILE A 145 8.86 -8.91 5.24
CA ILE A 145 7.91 -9.02 4.14
C ILE A 145 8.46 -8.23 2.96
N HIS A 146 8.51 -8.87 1.81
CA HIS A 146 8.79 -8.23 0.54
C HIS A 146 7.70 -8.64 -0.45
N ALA A 147 6.98 -7.67 -0.95
CA ALA A 147 5.92 -7.88 -1.92
C ALA A 147 6.09 -6.94 -3.11
N GLY A 148 5.70 -7.41 -4.28
CA GLY A 148 5.63 -6.62 -5.49
C GLY A 148 4.33 -6.93 -6.21
N PHE A 149 3.68 -5.90 -6.70
CA PHE A 149 2.49 -5.99 -7.51
C PHE A 149 2.64 -5.09 -8.73
N HIS A 150 2.30 -5.63 -9.88
CA HIS A 150 2.26 -4.88 -11.13
C HIS A 150 1.02 -5.31 -11.89
N VAL A 151 0.22 -4.33 -12.31
CA VAL A 151 -0.96 -4.58 -13.14
C VAL A 151 -1.02 -3.57 -14.28
N THR A 152 -1.45 -4.04 -15.42
CA THR A 152 -1.84 -3.20 -16.57
C THR A 152 -3.27 -3.53 -16.91
N PHE A 153 -4.12 -2.53 -16.98
CA PHE A 153 -5.54 -2.71 -17.27
C PHE A 153 -6.10 -1.60 -18.17
N THR A 154 -7.25 -1.88 -18.76
CA THR A 154 -8.03 -0.92 -19.54
C THR A 154 -9.37 -0.78 -18.85
N ASP A 155 -9.59 0.36 -18.22
CA ASP A 155 -10.81 0.70 -17.49
C ASP A 155 -11.94 0.97 -18.52
N LEU A 156 -12.84 0.02 -18.64
CA LEU A 156 -13.92 0.03 -19.64
C LEU A 156 -15.20 0.67 -19.12
N ASP A 157 -15.43 0.61 -17.82
CA ASP A 157 -16.59 1.17 -17.15
C ASP A 157 -16.32 2.52 -16.45
N GLU A 158 -15.07 2.98 -16.51
CA GLU A 158 -14.61 4.29 -16.02
C GLU A 158 -14.74 4.46 -14.48
N ASP A 159 -14.69 3.36 -13.72
CA ASP A 159 -14.75 3.41 -12.24
C ASP A 159 -13.38 3.57 -11.57
N GLY A 160 -12.30 3.37 -12.32
CA GLY A 160 -10.91 3.54 -11.88
C GLY A 160 -10.31 2.32 -11.18
N ASP A 161 -11.07 1.24 -11.06
CA ASP A 161 -10.65 -0.03 -10.44
C ASP A 161 -10.45 -1.12 -11.50
N PRO A 162 -9.43 -1.98 -11.40
CA PRO A 162 -9.20 -3.03 -12.38
C PRO A 162 -10.12 -4.23 -12.14
N ASP A 163 -11.09 -4.41 -12.99
CA ASP A 163 -11.90 -5.62 -13.04
C ASP A 163 -11.15 -6.80 -13.71
N PRO A 164 -11.48 -8.05 -13.38
CA PRO A 164 -10.76 -9.22 -13.90
C PRO A 164 -10.72 -9.32 -15.43
N ASP A 165 -11.74 -8.85 -16.13
CA ASP A 165 -11.85 -8.83 -17.59
C ASP A 165 -11.14 -7.64 -18.26
N GLU A 166 -10.76 -6.64 -17.47
CA GLU A 166 -10.02 -5.47 -17.90
C GLU A 166 -8.50 -5.64 -17.79
N ILE A 167 -8.05 -6.61 -16.98
CA ILE A 167 -6.64 -6.85 -16.72
C ILE A 167 -5.98 -7.48 -17.94
N SER A 168 -5.02 -6.78 -18.52
CA SER A 168 -4.23 -7.27 -19.66
C SER A 168 -2.92 -7.93 -19.24
N ALA A 169 -2.36 -7.55 -18.10
CA ALA A 169 -1.17 -8.15 -17.53
C ALA A 169 -1.15 -7.95 -16.01
N GLU A 170 -0.84 -9.01 -15.29
CA GLU A 170 -0.69 -9.00 -13.85
C GLU A 170 0.56 -9.80 -13.45
N PHE A 171 1.32 -9.24 -12.52
CA PHE A 171 2.42 -9.91 -11.88
C PHE A 171 2.38 -9.63 -10.38
N GLN A 172 2.41 -10.70 -9.59
CA GLN A 172 2.48 -10.62 -8.14
C GLN A 172 3.64 -11.46 -7.62
N HIS A 173 4.37 -10.93 -6.65
CA HIS A 173 5.26 -11.75 -5.88
C HIS A 173 5.14 -11.39 -4.41
N PHE A 174 5.18 -12.41 -3.56
CA PHE A 174 5.13 -12.25 -2.11
C PHE A 174 6.20 -13.13 -1.47
N ARG A 175 6.96 -12.57 -0.56
CA ARG A 175 7.97 -13.28 0.20
C ARG A 175 7.92 -12.86 1.66
N LEU A 176 7.71 -13.84 2.53
CA LEU A 176 7.78 -13.70 3.98
C LEU A 176 8.94 -14.55 4.48
N ARG A 177 9.72 -13.99 5.41
CA ARG A 177 10.85 -14.68 6.04
C ARG A 177 10.84 -14.38 7.54
N CYS A 178 11.07 -15.45 8.32
CA CYS A 178 11.37 -15.37 9.75
C CYS A 178 12.87 -15.60 9.95
N GLY A 179 13.49 -14.84 10.82
CA GLY A 179 14.90 -14.93 11.16
C GLY A 179 15.16 -14.70 12.68
#